data_867fc793880e61bb9c73c70642a6a2e8
#
_entry.id   867fc793880e61bb9c73c70642a6a2e8
#
_cell.length_a   1.000
_cell.length_b   1.000
_cell.length_c   1.000
_cell.angle_alpha   90.00
_cell.angle_beta   90.00
_cell.angle_gamma   90.00
#
_symmetry.space_group_name_H-M   'P 1'
#
loop_
_entity.id
_entity.type
_entity.pdbx_description
1 polymer ?
#
loop_
_entity_poly.entity_id
_entity_poly.type
_entity_poly.pdbx_seq_one_letter_code
_entity_poly.pdbx_strand_id
1 'polypeptide(L)'
;TNNSQTIIDCFEKEMDTLGIELIRNCAVKKIVKSTDWLIHTDTEIRTADAVVFSTGATKSGWRLLTELGLKTTQIVPSLFTFNIQDDRINELPGTSFPEATVRVIGSKFTETGPLLITHWGLSGPAILKLSSVAALHLNGCHYNFQIQINFSGQTAQALNEIIDQLKKVHPKKLIKNYKTNQIPH
;
A
#
# COMPACT_ATOMS: atom_id res chain seq x y z
N THR A 1 -20.99 9.25 -1.59
CA THR A 1 -21.64 8.79 -2.83
C THR A 1 -20.79 7.66 -3.44
N ASN A 2 -21.41 6.57 -3.89
CA ASN A 2 -20.70 5.46 -4.55
C ASN A 2 -20.46 5.71 -6.05
N ASN A 3 -20.41 6.98 -6.47
CA ASN A 3 -20.22 7.37 -7.85
C ASN A 3 -18.98 8.26 -7.99
N SER A 4 -17.99 7.79 -8.74
CA SER A 4 -16.75 8.54 -9.02
C SER A 4 -17.02 9.84 -9.81
N GLN A 5 -18.11 9.90 -10.59
CA GLN A 5 -18.47 11.10 -11.36
C GLN A 5 -18.69 12.31 -10.44
N THR A 6 -19.29 12.13 -9.27
CA THR A 6 -19.48 13.23 -8.31
C THR A 6 -18.17 13.89 -7.86
N ILE A 7 -17.09 13.11 -7.78
CA ILE A 7 -15.75 13.61 -7.42
C ILE A 7 -15.17 14.38 -8.62
N ILE A 8 -15.32 13.85 -9.83
CA ILE A 8 -14.86 14.50 -11.06
C ILE A 8 -15.55 15.84 -11.23
N ASP A 9 -16.89 15.87 -11.13
CA ASP A 9 -17.70 17.08 -11.26
C ASP A 9 -17.32 18.15 -10.23
N CYS A 10 -16.98 17.72 -9.01
CA CYS A 10 -16.50 18.62 -7.95
C CYS A 10 -15.18 19.30 -8.34
N PHE A 11 -14.20 18.52 -8.83
CA PHE A 11 -12.94 19.09 -9.27
C PHE A 11 -13.08 20.00 -10.49
N GLU A 12 -13.88 19.60 -11.47
CA GLU A 12 -14.13 20.42 -12.67
C GLU A 12 -14.76 21.77 -12.29
N LYS A 13 -15.74 21.77 -11.39
CA LYS A 13 -16.38 22.99 -10.89
C LYS A 13 -15.39 23.90 -10.16
N GLU A 14 -14.51 23.33 -9.31
CA GLU A 14 -13.49 24.12 -8.63
C GLU A 14 -12.46 24.70 -9.60
N MET A 15 -12.07 23.94 -10.62
CA MET A 15 -11.16 24.43 -11.68
C MET A 15 -11.79 25.61 -12.43
N ASP A 16 -13.05 25.52 -12.82
CA ASP A 16 -13.78 26.61 -13.47
C ASP A 16 -13.85 27.85 -12.57
N THR A 17 -14.15 27.67 -11.28
CA THR A 17 -14.24 28.75 -10.29
C THR A 17 -12.90 29.48 -10.10
N LEU A 18 -11.80 28.73 -10.15
CA LEU A 18 -10.44 29.25 -9.96
C LEU A 18 -9.79 29.71 -11.29
N GLY A 19 -10.49 29.62 -12.41
CA GLY A 19 -9.96 29.99 -13.72
C GLY A 19 -8.84 29.08 -14.22
N ILE A 20 -8.83 27.79 -13.78
CA ILE A 20 -7.84 26.81 -14.20
C ILE A 20 -8.28 26.22 -15.54
N GLU A 21 -7.43 26.37 -16.57
CA GLU A 21 -7.68 25.81 -17.90
C GLU A 21 -7.47 24.28 -17.89
N LEU A 22 -8.52 23.50 -18.14
CA LEU A 22 -8.45 22.04 -18.31
C LEU A 22 -8.38 21.69 -19.80
N ILE A 23 -7.24 21.20 -20.27
CA ILE A 23 -7.04 20.78 -21.65
C ILE A 23 -7.10 19.27 -21.74
N ARG A 24 -8.14 18.77 -22.40
CA ARG A 24 -8.35 17.33 -22.60
C ARG A 24 -7.87 16.88 -23.98
N ASN A 25 -7.59 15.59 -24.12
CA ASN A 25 -7.12 14.98 -25.37
C ASN A 25 -5.87 15.66 -25.95
N CYS A 26 -4.99 16.14 -25.07
CA CYS A 26 -3.78 16.84 -25.41
C CYS A 26 -2.58 16.10 -24.80
N ALA A 27 -1.87 15.35 -25.62
CA ALA A 27 -0.74 14.55 -25.17
C ALA A 27 0.52 15.40 -25.11
N VAL A 28 1.15 15.44 -23.92
CA VAL A 28 2.48 16.04 -23.79
C VAL A 28 3.52 15.09 -24.39
N LYS A 29 4.27 15.56 -25.39
CA LYS A 29 5.27 14.79 -26.13
C LYS A 29 6.68 14.99 -25.59
N LYS A 30 7.01 16.22 -25.18
CA LYS A 30 8.33 16.60 -24.71
C LYS A 30 8.23 17.78 -23.75
N ILE A 31 9.12 17.83 -22.78
CA ILE A 31 9.27 18.97 -21.88
C ILE A 31 10.75 19.37 -21.90
N VAL A 32 10.99 20.66 -22.00
CA VAL A 32 12.36 21.21 -22.03
C VAL A 32 12.44 22.34 -21.01
N LYS A 33 13.47 22.36 -20.19
CA LYS A 33 13.83 23.53 -19.37
C LYS A 33 14.77 24.42 -20.16
N SER A 34 14.33 25.69 -20.38
CA SER A 34 15.13 26.79 -20.88
C SER A 34 15.12 27.87 -19.79
N THR A 35 14.91 29.13 -20.13
CA THR A 35 14.54 30.17 -19.14
C THR A 35 13.25 29.75 -18.45
N ASP A 36 12.24 29.43 -19.25
CA ASP A 36 10.97 28.89 -18.83
C ASP A 36 10.86 27.39 -19.16
N TRP A 37 9.79 26.75 -18.73
CA TRP A 37 9.46 25.39 -19.15
C TRP A 37 8.71 25.44 -20.47
N LEU A 38 9.20 24.72 -21.47
CA LEU A 38 8.56 24.54 -22.77
C LEU A 38 7.88 23.17 -22.80
N ILE A 39 6.57 23.16 -22.90
CA ILE A 39 5.73 21.96 -22.94
C ILE A 39 5.25 21.75 -24.39
N HIS A 40 5.82 20.76 -25.06
CA HIS A 40 5.45 20.40 -26.41
C HIS A 40 4.29 19.40 -26.37
N THR A 41 3.21 19.75 -26.97
CA THR A 41 2.04 18.86 -27.18
C THR A 41 2.01 18.36 -28.63
N ASP A 42 0.97 17.63 -28.99
CA ASP A 42 0.71 17.24 -30.37
C ASP A 42 0.20 18.40 -31.26
N THR A 43 -0.23 19.51 -30.68
CA THR A 43 -0.83 20.64 -31.40
C THR A 43 -0.05 21.95 -31.27
N GLU A 44 0.63 22.18 -30.13
CA GLU A 44 1.26 23.46 -29.82
C GLU A 44 2.42 23.34 -28.83
N ILE A 45 3.15 24.44 -28.61
CA ILE A 45 4.15 24.59 -27.56
C ILE A 45 3.60 25.60 -26.55
N ARG A 46 3.54 25.22 -25.29
CA ARG A 46 3.17 26.09 -24.17
C ARG A 46 4.36 26.41 -23.28
N THR A 47 4.32 27.56 -22.63
CA THR A 47 5.31 27.96 -21.65
C THR A 47 4.72 27.95 -20.25
N ALA A 48 5.55 27.68 -19.25
CA ALA A 48 5.15 27.73 -17.84
C ALA A 48 6.37 28.05 -16.95
N ASP A 49 6.13 28.74 -15.83
CA ASP A 49 7.15 29.01 -14.81
C ASP A 49 7.51 27.76 -14.04
N ALA A 50 6.53 26.84 -13.86
CA ALA A 50 6.68 25.58 -13.14
C ALA A 50 5.85 24.46 -13.78
N VAL A 51 6.31 23.22 -13.60
CA VAL A 51 5.61 22.01 -14.07
C VAL A 51 5.48 21.03 -12.93
N VAL A 52 4.24 20.53 -12.72
CA VAL A 52 3.95 19.47 -11.77
C VAL A 52 3.63 18.18 -12.55
N PHE A 53 4.39 17.13 -12.27
CA PHE A 53 4.14 15.81 -12.86
C PHE A 53 3.19 14.98 -11.99
N SER A 54 2.01 14.70 -12.52
CA SER A 54 0.98 13.87 -11.86
C SER A 54 0.42 12.82 -12.83
N THR A 55 1.30 12.22 -13.63
CA THR A 55 0.94 11.29 -14.72
C THR A 55 0.70 9.85 -14.25
N GLY A 56 0.84 9.58 -12.96
CA GLY A 56 0.82 8.22 -12.43
C GLY A 56 1.97 7.38 -12.99
N ALA A 57 1.81 6.04 -12.97
CA ALA A 57 2.82 5.09 -13.45
C ALA A 57 2.73 4.82 -14.97
N THR A 58 2.44 5.84 -15.77
CA THR A 58 2.36 5.70 -17.24
C THR A 58 3.75 5.68 -17.88
N LYS A 59 3.94 4.82 -18.89
CA LYS A 59 5.22 4.76 -19.63
C LYS A 59 5.61 6.10 -20.26
N SER A 60 4.63 6.87 -20.76
CA SER A 60 4.85 8.20 -21.33
C SER A 60 5.32 9.22 -20.30
N GLY A 61 4.70 9.25 -19.12
CA GLY A 61 5.12 10.13 -18.02
C GLY A 61 6.54 9.83 -17.57
N TRP A 62 6.89 8.57 -17.36
CA TRP A 62 8.25 8.18 -16.98
C TRP A 62 9.29 8.49 -18.05
N ARG A 63 8.94 8.34 -19.34
CA ARG A 63 9.83 8.74 -20.44
C ARG A 63 10.15 10.24 -20.34
N LEU A 64 9.17 11.11 -20.14
CA LEU A 64 9.37 12.56 -20.00
C LEU A 64 10.33 12.89 -18.84
N LEU A 65 10.19 12.21 -17.69
CA LEU A 65 11.10 12.39 -16.55
C LEU A 65 12.54 11.96 -16.90
N THR A 66 12.69 10.85 -17.59
CA THR A 66 14.01 10.34 -18.03
C THR A 66 14.66 11.28 -19.04
N GLU A 67 13.89 11.80 -20.01
CA GLU A 67 14.37 12.78 -21.00
C GLU A 67 14.82 14.11 -20.37
N LEU A 68 14.24 14.47 -19.21
CA LEU A 68 14.69 15.60 -18.39
C LEU A 68 15.96 15.29 -17.56
N GLY A 69 16.54 14.10 -17.68
CA GLY A 69 17.73 13.68 -16.93
C GLY A 69 17.46 13.36 -15.46
N LEU A 70 16.20 13.22 -15.04
CA LEU A 70 15.86 12.87 -13.67
C LEU A 70 16.16 11.40 -13.42
N LYS A 71 16.84 11.11 -12.30
CA LYS A 71 17.09 9.73 -11.87
C LYS A 71 15.81 9.15 -11.29
N THR A 72 15.35 8.07 -11.89
CA THR A 72 14.18 7.33 -11.44
C THR A 72 14.57 5.93 -10.96
N THR A 73 13.86 5.39 -9.98
CA THR A 73 13.97 3.98 -9.59
C THR A 73 13.09 3.13 -10.50
N GLN A 74 13.33 1.81 -10.49
CA GLN A 74 12.45 0.86 -11.16
C GLN A 74 11.01 1.02 -10.65
N ILE A 75 10.05 1.03 -11.57
CA ILE A 75 8.63 1.01 -11.24
C ILE A 75 8.27 -0.42 -10.85
N VAL A 76 7.75 -0.57 -9.65
CA VAL A 76 7.29 -1.86 -9.11
C VAL A 76 5.91 -1.69 -8.46
N PRO A 77 5.08 -2.72 -8.43
CA PRO A 77 3.83 -2.70 -7.68
C PRO A 77 4.05 -2.34 -6.21
N SER A 78 3.12 -1.56 -5.65
CA SER A 78 3.07 -1.22 -4.23
C SER A 78 1.62 -1.18 -3.76
N LEU A 79 1.39 -1.19 -2.45
CA LEU A 79 0.05 -1.18 -1.85
C LEU A 79 -0.81 -2.37 -2.33
N PHE A 80 -0.25 -3.56 -2.33
CA PHE A 80 -0.94 -4.79 -2.73
C PHE A 80 -1.12 -5.76 -1.55
N THR A 81 -2.12 -6.63 -1.69
CA THR A 81 -2.42 -7.72 -0.75
C THR A 81 -1.47 -8.90 -0.96
N PHE A 82 -1.23 -9.68 0.09
CA PHE A 82 -0.40 -10.88 0.00
C PHE A 82 -1.27 -12.11 -0.27
N ASN A 83 -0.93 -12.84 -1.33
CA ASN A 83 -1.51 -14.14 -1.59
C ASN A 83 -0.74 -15.18 -0.77
N ILE A 84 -1.44 -15.91 0.09
CA ILE A 84 -0.85 -16.85 1.03
C ILE A 84 -1.58 -18.19 0.97
N GLN A 85 -0.80 -19.24 0.79
CA GLN A 85 -1.30 -20.62 0.86
C GLN A 85 -0.86 -21.23 2.19
N ASP A 86 -1.73 -21.18 3.20
CA ASP A 86 -1.44 -21.70 4.55
C ASP A 86 -2.73 -22.20 5.18
N ASP A 87 -2.77 -23.49 5.49
CA ASP A 87 -3.96 -24.16 6.05
C ASP A 87 -4.40 -23.57 7.40
N ARG A 88 -3.49 -22.91 8.12
CA ARG A 88 -3.80 -22.27 9.41
C ARG A 88 -4.77 -21.10 9.30
N ILE A 89 -4.90 -20.50 8.11
CA ILE A 89 -5.77 -19.33 7.87
C ILE A 89 -6.90 -19.60 6.89
N ASN A 90 -6.94 -20.78 6.26
CA ASN A 90 -7.91 -21.12 5.21
C ASN A 90 -9.37 -21.06 5.66
N GLU A 91 -9.63 -21.35 6.95
CA GLU A 91 -11.00 -21.34 7.52
C GLU A 91 -11.34 -20.02 8.23
N LEU A 92 -10.47 -18.98 8.12
CA LEU A 92 -10.61 -17.72 8.84
C LEU A 92 -10.88 -16.47 7.98
N PRO A 93 -11.34 -16.55 6.71
CA PRO A 93 -11.63 -15.34 5.93
C PRO A 93 -12.65 -14.45 6.63
N GLY A 94 -12.40 -13.13 6.57
CA GLY A 94 -13.20 -12.12 7.26
C GLY A 94 -12.73 -11.81 8.69
N THR A 95 -11.81 -12.63 9.24
CA THR A 95 -11.23 -12.33 10.56
C THR A 95 -10.29 -11.15 10.47
N SER A 96 -10.48 -10.16 11.35
CA SER A 96 -9.64 -8.97 11.43
C SER A 96 -8.94 -8.86 12.78
N PHE A 97 -7.74 -8.34 12.76
CA PHE A 97 -6.93 -8.06 13.94
C PHE A 97 -6.66 -6.56 13.98
N PRO A 98 -7.03 -5.85 15.06
CA PRO A 98 -6.85 -4.39 15.13
C PRO A 98 -5.37 -4.01 15.14
N GLU A 99 -4.51 -4.88 15.68
CA GLU A 99 -3.07 -4.64 15.78
C GLU A 99 -2.31 -5.97 15.60
N ALA A 100 -1.73 -6.14 14.42
CA ALA A 100 -0.87 -7.25 14.11
C ALA A 100 0.48 -6.74 13.60
N THR A 101 1.56 -7.40 13.99
CA THR A 101 2.90 -7.11 13.46
C THR A 101 3.27 -8.14 12.41
N VAL A 102 3.62 -7.68 11.21
CA VAL A 102 3.99 -8.51 10.07
C VAL A 102 5.42 -8.18 9.66
N ARG A 103 6.26 -9.21 9.53
CA ARG A 103 7.66 -9.09 9.13
C ARG A 103 7.95 -9.95 7.90
N VAL A 104 8.69 -9.43 6.93
CA VAL A 104 9.25 -10.21 5.82
C VAL A 104 10.51 -10.92 6.32
N ILE A 105 10.52 -12.26 6.33
CA ILE A 105 11.64 -13.06 6.84
C ILE A 105 12.88 -12.82 5.98
N GLY A 106 14.04 -12.73 6.64
CA GLY A 106 15.32 -12.45 5.97
C GLY A 106 15.52 -10.98 5.56
N SER A 107 14.62 -10.09 6.01
CA SER A 107 14.71 -8.66 5.72
C SER A 107 14.54 -7.79 6.97
N LYS A 108 14.74 -6.48 6.81
CA LYS A 108 14.45 -5.47 7.85
C LYS A 108 13.01 -4.96 7.86
N PHE A 109 12.20 -5.36 6.88
CA PHE A 109 10.87 -4.81 6.67
C PHE A 109 9.87 -5.43 7.64
N THR A 110 9.27 -4.57 8.44
CA THR A 110 8.26 -4.92 9.45
C THR A 110 7.25 -3.78 9.53
N GLU A 111 5.96 -4.11 9.60
CA GLU A 111 4.88 -3.16 9.79
C GLU A 111 3.91 -3.66 10.84
N THR A 112 3.32 -2.73 11.59
CA THR A 112 2.29 -2.99 12.60
C THR A 112 1.03 -2.20 12.28
N GLY A 113 -0.12 -2.83 12.46
CA GLY A 113 -1.43 -2.20 12.27
C GLY A 113 -2.54 -3.20 12.02
N PRO A 114 -3.72 -2.72 11.60
CA PRO A 114 -4.85 -3.60 11.29
C PRO A 114 -4.53 -4.57 10.16
N LEU A 115 -4.91 -5.84 10.35
CA LEU A 115 -4.73 -6.93 9.41
C LEU A 115 -6.06 -7.63 9.19
N LEU A 116 -6.33 -8.04 7.95
CA LEU A 116 -7.52 -8.80 7.56
C LEU A 116 -7.11 -10.09 6.86
N ILE A 117 -7.66 -11.21 7.28
CA ILE A 117 -7.58 -12.48 6.56
C ILE A 117 -8.65 -12.48 5.46
N THR A 118 -8.24 -12.77 4.23
CA THR A 118 -9.12 -12.86 3.06
C THR A 118 -9.16 -14.29 2.52
N HIS A 119 -10.03 -14.57 1.56
CA HIS A 119 -10.10 -15.90 0.90
C HIS A 119 -8.82 -16.31 0.16
N TRP A 120 -7.95 -15.37 -0.17
CA TRP A 120 -6.71 -15.64 -0.90
C TRP A 120 -5.44 -15.33 -0.10
N GLY A 121 -5.57 -14.89 1.16
CA GLY A 121 -4.41 -14.56 2.00
C GLY A 121 -4.67 -13.38 2.92
N LEU A 122 -3.83 -12.35 2.86
CA LEU A 122 -3.82 -11.26 3.83
C LEU A 122 -3.96 -9.89 3.18
N SER A 123 -4.70 -9.02 3.85
CA SER A 123 -4.91 -7.62 3.49
C SER A 123 -4.92 -6.74 4.75
N GLY A 124 -5.32 -5.49 4.59
CA GLY A 124 -5.40 -4.50 5.67
C GLY A 124 -4.19 -3.56 5.69
N PRO A 125 -4.27 -2.48 6.49
CA PRO A 125 -3.26 -1.42 6.52
C PRO A 125 -1.83 -1.91 6.77
N ALA A 126 -1.62 -2.89 7.67
CA ALA A 126 -0.29 -3.47 7.92
C ALA A 126 0.31 -4.10 6.66
N ILE A 127 -0.49 -4.87 5.91
CA ILE A 127 -0.05 -5.54 4.67
C ILE A 127 0.21 -4.52 3.56
N LEU A 128 -0.72 -3.57 3.36
CA LEU A 128 -0.58 -2.55 2.31
C LEU A 128 0.64 -1.66 2.52
N LYS A 129 0.90 -1.23 3.77
CA LYS A 129 2.12 -0.48 4.11
C LYS A 129 3.37 -1.32 3.89
N LEU A 130 3.37 -2.57 4.39
CA LEU A 130 4.52 -3.47 4.23
C LEU A 130 4.85 -3.70 2.76
N SER A 131 3.83 -3.95 1.91
CA SER A 131 4.02 -4.12 0.46
C SER A 131 4.59 -2.87 -0.21
N SER A 132 4.28 -1.69 0.31
CA SER A 132 4.81 -0.42 -0.20
C SER A 132 6.26 -0.19 0.22
N VAL A 133 6.57 -0.27 1.51
CA VAL A 133 7.94 0.01 2.01
C VAL A 133 8.94 -1.08 1.58
N ALA A 134 8.49 -2.31 1.38
CA ALA A 134 9.29 -3.42 0.91
C ALA A 134 9.25 -3.63 -0.62
N ALA A 135 8.58 -2.76 -1.39
CA ALA A 135 8.24 -2.99 -2.80
C ALA A 135 9.45 -3.43 -3.67
N LEU A 136 10.57 -2.73 -3.58
CA LEU A 136 11.78 -3.08 -4.34
C LEU A 136 12.39 -4.41 -3.89
N HIS A 137 12.37 -4.69 -2.58
CA HIS A 137 12.85 -5.96 -2.03
C HIS A 137 11.97 -7.13 -2.50
N LEU A 138 10.65 -6.99 -2.42
CA LEU A 138 9.70 -8.00 -2.86
C LEU A 138 9.80 -8.26 -4.37
N ASN A 139 10.03 -7.23 -5.16
CA ASN A 139 10.31 -7.39 -6.58
C ASN A 139 11.63 -8.13 -6.82
N GLY A 140 12.68 -7.85 -6.06
CA GLY A 140 13.99 -8.51 -6.15
C GLY A 140 13.93 -10.01 -5.86
N CYS A 141 13.01 -10.48 -5.02
CA CYS A 141 12.76 -11.90 -4.79
C CYS A 141 11.60 -12.46 -5.64
N HIS A 142 11.22 -11.77 -6.73
CA HIS A 142 10.17 -12.18 -7.66
C HIS A 142 8.83 -12.48 -6.95
N TYR A 143 8.53 -11.73 -5.87
CA TYR A 143 7.33 -11.88 -5.04
C TYR A 143 7.19 -13.27 -4.40
N ASN A 144 8.29 -14.04 -4.30
CA ASN A 144 8.34 -15.30 -3.56
C ASN A 144 9.09 -15.06 -2.24
N PHE A 145 8.35 -14.97 -1.14
CA PHE A 145 8.88 -14.62 0.17
C PHE A 145 8.05 -15.25 1.29
N GLN A 146 8.63 -15.29 2.46
CA GLN A 146 7.97 -15.74 3.68
C GLN A 146 7.74 -14.58 4.63
N ILE A 147 6.65 -14.65 5.38
CA ILE A 147 6.32 -13.68 6.42
C ILE A 147 6.14 -14.35 7.77
N GLN A 148 6.43 -13.60 8.81
CA GLN A 148 6.11 -13.93 10.18
C GLN A 148 5.05 -12.95 10.68
N ILE A 149 4.01 -13.45 11.33
CA ILE A 149 2.92 -12.64 11.84
C ILE A 149 2.79 -12.83 13.34
N ASN A 150 2.72 -11.72 14.06
CA ASN A 150 2.27 -11.67 15.44
C ASN A 150 0.86 -11.06 15.46
N PHE A 151 -0.14 -11.90 15.63
CA PHE A 151 -1.55 -11.48 15.63
C PHE A 151 -2.00 -10.83 16.95
N SER A 152 -1.22 -10.99 18.03
CA SER A 152 -1.62 -10.56 19.38
C SER A 152 -1.19 -9.13 19.70
N GLY A 153 -0.29 -8.53 18.92
CA GLY A 153 0.36 -7.26 19.28
C GLY A 153 1.29 -7.34 20.52
N GLN A 154 1.34 -8.50 21.18
CA GLN A 154 2.12 -8.72 22.40
C GLN A 154 3.50 -9.30 22.11
N THR A 155 4.46 -9.08 23.02
CA THR A 155 5.72 -9.80 22.96
C THR A 155 5.52 -11.28 23.30
N ALA A 156 6.42 -12.15 22.83
CA ALA A 156 6.37 -13.58 23.14
C ALA A 156 6.43 -13.85 24.66
N GLN A 157 7.20 -13.03 25.39
CA GLN A 157 7.28 -13.13 26.84
C GLN A 157 5.94 -12.79 27.52
N ALA A 158 5.34 -11.65 27.18
CA ALA A 158 4.04 -11.23 27.72
C ALA A 158 2.95 -12.27 27.41
N LEU A 159 2.93 -12.80 26.18
CA LEU A 159 1.99 -13.83 25.78
C LEU A 159 2.14 -15.12 26.57
N ASN A 160 3.38 -15.58 26.82
CA ASN A 160 3.67 -16.75 27.63
C ASN A 160 3.22 -16.54 29.09
N GLU A 161 3.47 -15.38 29.68
CA GLU A 161 2.98 -15.04 31.03
C GLU A 161 1.45 -15.10 31.12
N ILE A 162 0.75 -14.54 30.13
CA ILE A 162 -0.72 -14.62 30.05
C ILE A 162 -1.19 -16.08 29.97
N ILE A 163 -0.60 -16.88 29.09
CA ILE A 163 -0.94 -18.29 28.91
C ILE A 163 -0.69 -19.08 30.19
N ASP A 164 0.42 -18.85 30.87
CA ASP A 164 0.74 -19.54 32.11
C ASP A 164 -0.21 -19.16 33.26
N GLN A 165 -0.58 -17.88 33.34
CA GLN A 165 -1.62 -17.45 34.29
C GLN A 165 -2.96 -18.11 34.00
N LEU A 166 -3.40 -18.15 32.74
CA LEU A 166 -4.65 -18.81 32.33
C LEU A 166 -4.64 -20.29 32.65
N LYS A 167 -3.52 -20.99 32.43
CA LYS A 167 -3.36 -22.41 32.78
C LYS A 167 -3.40 -22.68 34.29
N LYS A 168 -2.81 -21.78 35.10
CA LYS A 168 -2.88 -21.89 36.57
C LYS A 168 -4.31 -21.76 37.10
N VAL A 169 -5.07 -20.80 36.57
CA VAL A 169 -6.45 -20.55 37.02
C VAL A 169 -7.44 -21.62 36.52
N HIS A 170 -7.22 -22.11 35.30
CA HIS A 170 -8.13 -23.07 34.65
C HIS A 170 -7.38 -24.18 33.91
N PRO A 171 -6.71 -25.10 34.60
CA PRO A 171 -5.80 -26.08 34.01
C PRO A 171 -6.41 -27.03 32.98
N LYS A 172 -7.72 -27.24 33.04
CA LYS A 172 -8.45 -28.15 32.13
C LYS A 172 -9.13 -27.44 30.95
N LYS A 173 -9.13 -26.11 30.93
CA LYS A 173 -9.80 -25.34 29.86
C LYS A 173 -8.88 -25.18 28.65
N LEU A 174 -9.39 -25.47 27.45
CA LEU A 174 -8.63 -25.27 26.21
C LEU A 174 -8.43 -23.78 25.94
N ILE A 175 -7.24 -23.40 25.44
CA ILE A 175 -6.88 -22.00 25.16
C ILE A 175 -7.91 -21.34 24.24
N LYS A 176 -8.37 -22.01 23.20
CA LYS A 176 -9.40 -21.51 22.26
C LYS A 176 -10.74 -21.11 22.92
N ASN A 177 -10.99 -21.53 24.16
CA ASN A 177 -12.22 -21.21 24.88
C ASN A 177 -12.06 -19.99 25.82
N TYR A 178 -10.89 -19.35 25.84
CA TYR A 178 -10.70 -18.12 26.59
C TYR A 178 -11.03 -16.91 25.72
N LYS A 179 -12.01 -16.14 26.16
CA LYS A 179 -12.31 -14.83 25.58
C LYS A 179 -11.48 -13.79 26.30
N THR A 180 -10.36 -13.40 25.77
CA THR A 180 -9.57 -12.28 26.28
C THR A 180 -9.33 -11.29 25.13
N ASN A 181 -9.26 -10.01 25.45
CA ASN A 181 -8.92 -8.98 24.47
C ASN A 181 -7.43 -9.08 24.02
N GLN A 182 -6.66 -9.99 24.62
CA GLN A 182 -5.22 -10.15 24.42
C GLN A 182 -4.87 -11.35 23.52
N ILE A 183 -5.79 -12.30 23.36
CA ILE A 183 -5.64 -13.44 22.46
C ILE A 183 -6.78 -13.38 21.45
N PRO A 184 -6.48 -13.13 20.17
CA PRO A 184 -7.48 -13.15 19.10
C PRO A 184 -8.16 -14.52 19.00
N HIS A 185 -9.43 -14.55 18.70
CA HIS A 185 -10.25 -15.77 18.57
C HIS A 185 -10.23 -16.27 17.15
#